data_6a1ce34c042ea6ab44f717b83fb6c19b
#
_entry.id   6a1ce34c042ea6ab44f717b83fb6c19b
#
_cell.length_a   1.000
_cell.length_b   1.000
_cell.length_c   1.000
_cell.angle_alpha   90.00
_cell.angle_beta   90.00
_cell.angle_gamma   90.00
#
_symmetry.space_group_name_H-M   'P 1'
#
loop_
_entity.id
_entity.type
_entity.pdbx_description
1 polymer ?
#
loop_
_entity_poly.entity_id
_entity_poly.type
_entity_poly.pdbx_seq_one_letter_code
_entity_poly.pdbx_strand_id
1 'polypeptide(L)'
;SIFLPFVPATATQLLLLNLLYDATCLALSWDNVDGEEIARPKAWSGKGLGGFMLHFGFASSAFDIITFAILFFGVCPAVCGASFMALDDAGRAAFIAMFQAGWLLECAWTESLVLLVLRTRCVRGADRPRRLLAMMVGIMLVASALLALGPAVQLIGLAALPAWYLGVVALLSVLYLVVVSVIKRVYLSRASSLF
;
A
#
# COMPACT_ATOMS: atom_id res chain seq x y z
N SER A 1 7.19 -14.17 5.55
CA SER A 1 6.84 -15.22 6.52
C SER A 1 8.05 -15.84 7.24
N ILE A 2 9.31 -15.41 6.96
CA ILE A 2 10.50 -15.98 7.63
C ILE A 2 10.49 -15.65 9.14
N PHE A 3 9.94 -14.51 9.52
CA PHE A 3 9.91 -14.02 10.91
C PHE A 3 8.57 -14.24 11.61
N LEU A 4 7.53 -14.64 10.90
CA LEU A 4 6.19 -14.85 11.45
C LEU A 4 5.87 -16.34 11.57
N PRO A 5 5.25 -16.79 12.68
CA PRO A 5 4.84 -18.18 12.87
C PRO A 5 3.62 -18.58 12.02
N PHE A 6 3.12 -17.67 11.18
CA PHE A 6 1.96 -17.88 10.31
C PHE A 6 2.14 -17.14 8.96
N VAL A 7 1.24 -17.43 8.03
CA VAL A 7 1.23 -16.78 6.70
C VAL A 7 0.59 -15.39 6.82
N PRO A 8 1.27 -14.29 6.41
CA PRO A 8 0.77 -12.92 6.56
C PRO A 8 -0.46 -12.61 5.70
N ALA A 9 -0.68 -13.32 4.60
CA ALA A 9 -1.90 -13.23 3.80
C ALA A 9 -2.18 -14.55 3.08
N THR A 10 -3.46 -14.85 2.86
CA THR A 10 -3.89 -15.97 2.03
C THR A 10 -3.89 -15.59 0.54
N ALA A 11 -3.86 -16.60 -0.34
CA ALA A 11 -3.92 -16.36 -1.78
C ALA A 11 -5.18 -15.58 -2.21
N THR A 12 -6.32 -15.85 -1.57
CA THR A 12 -7.60 -15.17 -1.83
C THR A 12 -7.52 -13.69 -1.45
N GLN A 13 -6.88 -13.36 -0.31
CA GLN A 13 -6.69 -11.98 0.15
C GLN A 13 -5.77 -11.20 -0.79
N LEU A 14 -4.67 -11.82 -1.25
CA LEU A 14 -3.78 -11.21 -2.23
C LEU A 14 -4.46 -11.00 -3.59
N LEU A 15 -5.28 -11.96 -4.03
CA LEU A 15 -6.05 -11.81 -5.26
C LEU A 15 -7.04 -10.63 -5.16
N LEU A 16 -7.72 -10.50 -4.01
CA LEU A 16 -8.64 -9.38 -3.76
C LEU A 16 -7.89 -8.04 -3.79
N LEU A 17 -6.74 -7.96 -3.13
CA LEU A 17 -5.91 -6.75 -3.12
C LEU A 17 -5.51 -6.36 -4.54
N ASN A 18 -4.98 -7.31 -5.32
CA ASN A 18 -4.57 -7.06 -6.70
C ASN A 18 -5.76 -6.60 -7.56
N LEU A 19 -6.93 -7.24 -7.44
CA LEU A 19 -8.13 -6.85 -8.19
C LEU A 19 -8.59 -5.42 -7.86
N LEU A 20 -8.55 -5.04 -6.59
CA LEU A 20 -8.89 -3.70 -6.14
C LEU A 20 -7.88 -2.66 -6.67
N TYR A 21 -6.59 -2.98 -6.63
CA TYR A 21 -5.53 -2.14 -7.17
C TYR A 21 -5.64 -2.00 -8.69
N ASP A 22 -5.87 -3.07 -9.42
CA ASP A 22 -6.06 -3.07 -10.87
C ASP A 22 -7.23 -2.18 -11.30
N ALA A 23 -8.34 -2.19 -10.56
CA ALA A 23 -9.46 -1.29 -10.80
C ALA A 23 -9.05 0.18 -10.68
N THR A 24 -8.15 0.51 -9.73
CA THR A 24 -7.60 1.86 -9.59
C THR A 24 -6.64 2.19 -10.75
N CYS A 25 -5.82 1.23 -11.17
CA CYS A 25 -4.89 1.39 -12.30
C CYS A 25 -5.62 1.61 -13.64
N LEU A 26 -6.80 1.03 -13.84
CA LEU A 26 -7.60 1.31 -15.04
C LEU A 26 -7.92 2.80 -15.20
N ALA A 27 -8.13 3.52 -14.09
CA ALA A 27 -8.37 4.96 -14.14
C ALA A 27 -7.17 5.78 -14.63
N LEU A 28 -5.95 5.22 -14.55
CA LEU A 28 -4.73 5.85 -15.04
C LEU A 28 -4.76 6.07 -16.57
N SER A 29 -5.47 5.21 -17.31
CA SER A 29 -5.63 5.33 -18.76
C SER A 29 -6.36 6.62 -19.18
N TRP A 30 -7.12 7.22 -18.29
CA TRP A 30 -7.83 8.49 -18.51
C TRP A 30 -7.18 9.67 -17.79
N ASP A 31 -6.01 9.48 -17.18
CA ASP A 31 -5.28 10.55 -16.50
C ASP A 31 -4.59 11.49 -17.50
N ASN A 32 -4.19 12.67 -17.02
CA ASN A 32 -3.44 13.61 -17.82
C ASN A 32 -1.97 13.17 -17.86
N VAL A 33 -1.37 13.24 -19.04
CA VAL A 33 0.07 12.98 -19.23
C VAL A 33 0.81 14.31 -19.20
N ASP A 34 1.96 14.34 -18.53
CA ASP A 34 2.82 15.54 -18.48
C ASP A 34 3.20 15.96 -19.93
N GLY A 35 2.99 17.23 -20.27
CA GLY A 35 3.25 17.74 -21.64
C GLY A 35 4.68 17.50 -22.13
N GLU A 36 5.65 17.47 -21.21
CA GLU A 36 7.06 17.14 -21.52
C GLU A 36 7.25 15.69 -21.95
N GLU A 37 6.42 14.77 -21.47
CA GLU A 37 6.47 13.34 -21.84
C GLU A 37 5.95 13.11 -23.26
N ILE A 38 5.00 13.94 -23.72
CA ILE A 38 4.40 13.85 -25.06
C ILE A 38 5.26 14.58 -26.10
N ALA A 39 6.04 15.59 -25.68
CA ALA A 39 6.78 16.49 -26.59
C ALA A 39 7.90 15.78 -27.38
N ARG A 40 8.40 14.64 -26.89
CA ARG A 40 9.45 13.87 -27.56
C ARG A 40 9.17 12.36 -27.47
N PRO A 41 9.20 11.65 -28.63
CA PRO A 41 9.14 10.19 -28.62
C PRO A 41 10.31 9.62 -27.80
N LYS A 42 10.01 8.83 -26.80
CA LYS A 42 11.02 8.12 -25.99
C LYS A 42 11.07 6.66 -26.39
N ALA A 43 12.26 6.14 -26.69
CA ALA A 43 12.45 4.72 -26.82
C ALA A 43 12.33 4.08 -25.43
N TRP A 44 11.45 3.09 -25.30
CA TRP A 44 11.34 2.33 -24.05
C TRP A 44 12.65 1.57 -23.81
N SER A 45 13.31 1.85 -22.71
CA SER A 45 14.58 1.24 -22.33
C SER A 45 14.47 0.58 -20.96
N GLY A 46 14.60 -0.73 -20.89
CA GLY A 46 14.60 -1.48 -19.63
C GLY A 46 15.83 -1.22 -18.74
N LYS A 47 16.81 -0.42 -19.20
CA LYS A 47 18.08 -0.21 -18.46
C LYS A 47 17.91 0.51 -17.12
N GLY A 48 16.91 1.37 -16.98
CA GLY A 48 16.59 2.09 -15.72
C GLY A 48 15.68 1.28 -14.77
N LEU A 49 14.95 0.30 -15.29
CA LEU A 49 13.92 -0.42 -14.56
C LEU A 49 14.46 -1.16 -13.34
N GLY A 50 15.62 -1.82 -13.46
CA GLY A 50 16.24 -2.53 -12.34
C GLY A 50 16.62 -1.61 -11.18
N GLY A 51 17.17 -0.43 -11.48
CA GLY A 51 17.48 0.58 -10.47
C GLY A 51 16.22 1.11 -9.79
N PHE A 52 15.18 1.40 -10.56
CA PHE A 52 13.88 1.81 -10.05
C PHE A 52 13.30 0.74 -9.09
N MET A 53 13.18 -0.50 -9.56
CA MET A 53 12.65 -1.62 -8.76
C MET A 53 13.44 -1.82 -7.46
N LEU A 54 14.77 -1.71 -7.50
CA LEU A 54 15.60 -1.88 -6.30
C LEU A 54 15.31 -0.80 -5.26
N HIS A 55 15.28 0.47 -5.65
CA HIS A 55 15.10 1.58 -4.70
C HIS A 55 13.68 1.64 -4.13
N PHE A 56 12.69 1.53 -4.98
CA PHE A 56 11.29 1.61 -4.55
C PHE A 56 10.82 0.31 -3.88
N GLY A 57 11.24 -0.85 -4.37
CA GLY A 57 10.93 -2.14 -3.76
C GLY A 57 11.54 -2.29 -2.36
N PHE A 58 12.78 -1.82 -2.15
CA PHE A 58 13.39 -1.84 -0.82
C PHE A 58 12.63 -0.94 0.16
N ALA A 59 12.21 0.26 -0.28
CA ALA A 59 11.42 1.16 0.55
C ALA A 59 10.07 0.52 0.92
N SER A 60 9.35 -0.06 -0.04
CA SER A 60 8.08 -0.75 0.22
C SER A 60 8.25 -1.89 1.22
N SER A 61 9.23 -2.78 0.99
CA SER A 61 9.51 -3.90 1.90
C SER A 61 9.88 -3.45 3.32
N ALA A 62 10.56 -2.32 3.47
CA ALA A 62 10.86 -1.76 4.79
C ALA A 62 9.59 -1.33 5.53
N PHE A 63 8.63 -0.71 4.83
CA PHE A 63 7.34 -0.35 5.41
C PHE A 63 6.48 -1.57 5.74
N ASP A 64 6.48 -2.62 4.90
CA ASP A 64 5.84 -3.90 5.24
C ASP A 64 6.38 -4.48 6.56
N ILE A 65 7.70 -4.48 6.74
CA ILE A 65 8.33 -4.98 7.97
C ILE A 65 7.93 -4.12 9.18
N ILE A 66 7.89 -2.79 9.04
CA ILE A 66 7.45 -1.87 10.09
C ILE A 66 5.98 -2.15 10.44
N THR A 67 5.11 -2.31 9.45
CA THR A 67 3.69 -2.64 9.65
C THR A 67 3.55 -3.99 10.35
N PHE A 68 4.32 -5.00 9.96
CA PHE A 68 4.34 -6.30 10.63
C PHE A 68 4.72 -6.17 12.10
N ALA A 69 5.74 -5.37 12.42
CA ALA A 69 6.16 -5.14 13.80
C ALA A 69 5.06 -4.42 14.60
N ILE A 70 4.45 -3.37 14.05
CA ILE A 70 3.35 -2.63 14.69
C ILE A 70 2.14 -3.56 14.95
N LEU A 71 1.76 -4.37 13.97
CA LEU A 71 0.64 -5.31 14.11
C LEU A 71 0.95 -6.39 15.12
N PHE A 72 2.10 -7.04 15.01
CA PHE A 72 2.45 -8.22 15.82
C PHE A 72 2.73 -7.87 17.29
N PHE A 73 3.42 -6.76 17.55
CA PHE A 73 3.81 -6.37 18.89
C PHE A 73 2.91 -5.32 19.53
N GLY A 74 2.15 -4.56 18.73
CA GLY A 74 1.31 -3.46 19.22
C GLY A 74 -0.19 -3.73 19.10
N VAL A 75 -0.70 -3.73 17.88
CA VAL A 75 -2.15 -3.71 17.62
C VAL A 75 -2.84 -4.99 18.04
N CYS A 76 -2.36 -6.13 17.54
CA CYS A 76 -3.01 -7.41 17.83
C CYS A 76 -2.97 -7.78 19.31
N PRO A 77 -1.84 -7.64 20.04
CA PRO A 77 -1.83 -7.87 21.48
C PRO A 77 -2.72 -6.92 22.27
N ALA A 78 -2.81 -5.65 21.85
CA ALA A 78 -3.66 -4.65 22.51
C ALA A 78 -5.16 -4.99 22.41
N VAL A 79 -5.57 -5.61 21.31
CA VAL A 79 -6.98 -6.01 21.09
C VAL A 79 -7.27 -7.40 21.61
N CYS A 80 -6.37 -8.37 21.41
CA CYS A 80 -6.54 -9.75 21.88
C CYS A 80 -6.23 -9.91 23.39
N GLY A 81 -5.67 -8.90 24.04
CA GLY A 81 -5.37 -8.92 25.49
C GLY A 81 -4.12 -9.73 25.87
N ALA A 82 -3.46 -10.41 24.92
CA ALA A 82 -2.26 -11.19 25.16
C ALA A 82 -1.36 -11.28 23.91
N SER A 83 -0.10 -11.64 24.11
CA SER A 83 0.83 -11.93 23.02
C SER A 83 0.44 -13.24 22.31
N PHE A 84 0.83 -13.36 21.04
CA PHE A 84 0.52 -14.55 20.20
C PHE A 84 0.83 -15.88 20.86
N MET A 85 1.94 -15.97 21.61
CA MET A 85 2.38 -17.20 22.27
C MET A 85 1.54 -17.58 23.50
N ALA A 86 0.89 -16.59 24.12
CA ALA A 86 0.08 -16.79 25.34
C ALA A 86 -1.41 -17.07 25.02
N LEU A 87 -1.81 -16.94 23.77
CA LEU A 87 -3.20 -17.18 23.33
C LEU A 87 -3.46 -18.67 23.09
N ASP A 88 -4.71 -19.08 23.35
CA ASP A 88 -5.27 -20.36 22.93
C ASP A 88 -5.47 -20.42 21.39
N ASP A 89 -5.90 -21.54 20.87
CA ASP A 89 -6.04 -21.73 19.42
C ASP A 89 -7.09 -20.78 18.81
N ALA A 90 -8.17 -20.49 19.49
CA ALA A 90 -9.19 -19.55 19.04
C ALA A 90 -8.65 -18.11 19.05
N GLY A 91 -7.93 -17.71 20.09
CA GLY A 91 -7.28 -16.41 20.18
C GLY A 91 -6.19 -16.22 19.12
N ARG A 92 -5.40 -17.27 18.83
CA ARG A 92 -4.42 -17.25 17.74
C ARG A 92 -5.07 -17.06 16.38
N ALA A 93 -6.18 -17.74 16.12
CA ALA A 93 -6.93 -17.57 14.88
C ALA A 93 -7.45 -16.14 14.73
N ALA A 94 -8.02 -15.56 15.79
CA ALA A 94 -8.45 -14.15 15.79
C ALA A 94 -7.27 -13.17 15.60
N PHE A 95 -6.13 -13.44 16.24
CA PHE A 95 -4.90 -12.64 16.08
C PHE A 95 -4.41 -12.64 14.63
N ILE A 96 -4.35 -13.83 14.00
CA ILE A 96 -3.93 -13.98 12.60
C ILE A 96 -4.90 -13.24 11.68
N ALA A 97 -6.20 -13.41 11.85
CA ALA A 97 -7.22 -12.76 11.04
C ALA A 97 -7.15 -11.22 11.15
N MET A 98 -6.87 -10.69 12.35
CA MET A 98 -6.67 -9.26 12.58
C MET A 98 -5.37 -8.75 11.97
N PHE A 99 -4.28 -9.49 12.12
CA PHE A 99 -2.99 -9.15 11.51
C PHE A 99 -3.11 -9.06 9.98
N GLN A 100 -3.74 -10.06 9.37
CA GLN A 100 -3.97 -10.11 7.92
C GLN A 100 -4.84 -8.94 7.45
N ALA A 101 -5.90 -8.59 8.18
CA ALA A 101 -6.74 -7.44 7.88
C ALA A 101 -5.97 -6.11 7.95
N GLY A 102 -5.12 -5.95 8.97
CA GLY A 102 -4.32 -4.74 9.16
C GLY A 102 -3.29 -4.53 8.07
N TRP A 103 -2.59 -5.57 7.68
CA TRP A 103 -1.62 -5.51 6.59
C TRP A 103 -2.29 -5.29 5.24
N LEU A 104 -3.39 -5.98 4.96
CA LEU A 104 -4.15 -5.80 3.72
C LEU A 104 -4.64 -4.36 3.54
N LEU A 105 -5.11 -3.73 4.62
CA LEU A 105 -5.55 -2.34 4.62
C LEU A 105 -4.39 -1.38 4.34
N GLU A 106 -3.24 -1.61 4.97
CA GLU A 106 -2.04 -0.80 4.77
C GLU A 106 -1.54 -0.90 3.32
N CYS A 107 -1.42 -2.12 2.77
CA CYS A 107 -1.07 -2.33 1.37
C CYS A 107 -2.03 -1.62 0.41
N ALA A 108 -3.35 -1.76 0.62
CA ALA A 108 -4.36 -1.12 -0.22
C ALA A 108 -4.21 0.41 -0.24
N TRP A 109 -3.85 1.02 0.90
CA TRP A 109 -3.64 2.46 1.00
C TRP A 109 -2.33 2.89 0.37
N THR A 110 -1.22 2.23 0.70
CA THR A 110 0.11 2.59 0.20
C THR A 110 0.22 2.40 -1.32
N GLU A 111 -0.29 1.29 -1.86
CA GLU A 111 -0.31 1.01 -3.29
C GLU A 111 -1.17 2.03 -4.07
N SER A 112 -2.36 2.36 -3.56
CA SER A 112 -3.24 3.33 -4.22
C SER A 112 -2.68 4.75 -4.17
N LEU A 113 -2.07 5.15 -3.06
CA LEU A 113 -1.52 6.49 -2.89
C LEU A 113 -0.20 6.68 -3.63
N VAL A 114 0.67 5.66 -3.68
CA VAL A 114 1.93 5.76 -4.41
C VAL A 114 1.71 5.94 -5.91
N LEU A 115 0.62 5.42 -6.45
CA LEU A 115 0.22 5.63 -7.84
C LEU A 115 0.14 7.13 -8.18
N LEU A 116 -0.43 7.96 -7.27
CA LEU A 116 -0.52 9.41 -7.44
C LEU A 116 0.86 10.09 -7.45
N VAL A 117 1.82 9.56 -6.73
CA VAL A 117 3.19 10.12 -6.67
C VAL A 117 4.01 9.70 -7.89
N LEU A 118 3.89 8.45 -8.32
CA LEU A 118 4.73 7.91 -9.40
C LEU A 118 4.23 8.26 -10.80
N ARG A 119 2.95 8.64 -10.96
CA ARG A 119 2.36 8.97 -12.27
C ARG A 119 3.00 10.17 -12.98
N THR A 120 3.60 11.11 -12.24
CA THR A 120 4.21 12.33 -12.79
C THR A 120 5.72 12.31 -12.59
N ARG A 121 6.46 12.96 -13.48
CA ARG A 121 7.90 13.11 -13.35
C ARG A 121 8.25 14.21 -12.36
N CYS A 122 7.54 15.34 -12.42
CA CYS A 122 7.79 16.49 -11.58
C CYS A 122 7.24 16.33 -10.17
N VAL A 123 8.03 16.68 -9.15
CA VAL A 123 7.59 16.72 -7.75
C VAL A 123 6.91 18.05 -7.41
N ARG A 124 7.27 19.14 -8.15
CA ARG A 124 6.68 20.47 -8.03
C ARG A 124 6.12 20.89 -9.38
N GLY A 125 4.86 21.34 -9.39
CA GLY A 125 4.19 21.77 -10.62
C GLY A 125 3.67 20.59 -11.45
N ALA A 126 3.61 19.39 -10.87
CA ALA A 126 2.96 18.25 -11.49
C ALA A 126 1.51 18.59 -11.82
N ASP A 127 1.06 18.24 -13.01
CA ASP A 127 -0.33 18.36 -13.38
C ASP A 127 -1.21 17.61 -12.37
N ARG A 128 -2.29 18.28 -11.97
CA ARG A 128 -3.23 17.67 -11.03
C ARG A 128 -3.79 16.38 -11.62
N PRO A 129 -3.94 15.33 -10.78
CA PRO A 129 -4.58 14.11 -11.24
C PRO A 129 -5.96 14.43 -11.82
N ARG A 130 -6.31 13.78 -12.92
CA ARG A 130 -7.67 13.91 -13.42
C ARG A 130 -8.65 13.53 -12.33
N ARG A 131 -9.78 14.21 -12.27
CA ARG A 131 -10.79 13.98 -11.22
C ARG A 131 -11.15 12.50 -11.09
N LEU A 132 -11.18 11.76 -12.20
CA LEU A 132 -11.48 10.34 -12.21
C LEU A 132 -10.47 9.52 -11.40
N LEU A 133 -9.17 9.72 -11.63
CA LEU A 133 -8.13 9.00 -10.88
C LEU A 133 -8.17 9.33 -9.39
N ALA A 134 -8.30 10.62 -9.05
CA ALA A 134 -8.41 11.05 -7.65
C ALA A 134 -9.65 10.45 -6.96
N MET A 135 -10.78 10.38 -7.68
CA MET A 135 -12.01 9.75 -7.17
C MET A 135 -11.83 8.25 -6.97
N MET A 136 -11.21 7.54 -7.92
CA MET A 136 -10.98 6.09 -7.80
C MET A 136 -10.05 5.76 -6.64
N VAL A 137 -8.97 6.52 -6.46
CA VAL A 137 -8.11 6.38 -5.27
C VAL A 137 -8.90 6.66 -3.99
N GLY A 138 -9.69 7.73 -3.95
CA GLY A 138 -10.54 8.05 -2.80
C GLY A 138 -11.56 6.95 -2.48
N ILE A 139 -12.21 6.41 -3.51
CA ILE A 139 -13.15 5.28 -3.36
C ILE A 139 -12.41 4.05 -2.80
N MET A 140 -11.20 3.75 -3.30
CA MET A 140 -10.40 2.64 -2.84
C MET A 140 -10.03 2.77 -1.35
N LEU A 141 -9.60 3.96 -0.92
CA LEU A 141 -9.26 4.23 0.48
C LEU A 141 -10.49 4.06 1.39
N VAL A 142 -11.64 4.61 0.99
CA VAL A 142 -12.88 4.51 1.77
C VAL A 142 -13.42 3.09 1.77
N ALA A 143 -13.48 2.42 0.61
CA ALA A 143 -13.99 1.06 0.51
C ALA A 143 -13.16 0.06 1.32
N SER A 144 -11.83 0.14 1.24
CA SER A 144 -10.94 -0.72 2.02
C SER A 144 -11.05 -0.45 3.53
N ALA A 145 -11.20 0.81 3.95
CA ALA A 145 -11.43 1.17 5.35
C ALA A 145 -12.77 0.65 5.86
N LEU A 146 -13.85 0.82 5.10
CA LEU A 146 -15.18 0.31 5.46
C LEU A 146 -15.20 -1.21 5.51
N LEU A 147 -14.51 -1.87 4.58
CA LEU A 147 -14.36 -3.33 4.59
C LEU A 147 -13.62 -3.77 5.87
N ALA A 148 -12.51 -3.14 6.20
CA ALA A 148 -11.66 -3.51 7.33
C ALA A 148 -12.30 -3.26 8.71
N LEU A 149 -13.18 -2.26 8.82
CA LEU A 149 -13.91 -1.93 10.05
C LEU A 149 -15.26 -2.65 10.15
N GLY A 150 -15.83 -3.04 9.01
CA GLY A 150 -17.16 -3.59 8.93
C GLY A 150 -17.23 -5.11 9.19
N PRO A 151 -18.42 -5.65 9.45
CA PRO A 151 -18.62 -7.09 9.63
C PRO A 151 -18.38 -7.87 8.34
N ALA A 152 -18.43 -7.25 7.18
CA ALA A 152 -18.21 -7.88 5.87
C ALA A 152 -16.80 -8.48 5.74
N VAL A 153 -15.83 -8.01 6.51
CA VAL A 153 -14.46 -8.54 6.53
C VAL A 153 -14.41 -10.02 6.94
N GLN A 154 -15.38 -10.49 7.73
CA GLN A 154 -15.47 -11.88 8.16
C GLN A 154 -15.79 -12.84 7.00
N LEU A 155 -16.46 -12.37 5.93
CA LEU A 155 -16.75 -13.16 4.73
C LEU A 155 -15.49 -13.63 4.00
N ILE A 156 -14.38 -12.91 4.18
CA ILE A 156 -13.07 -13.24 3.59
C ILE A 156 -12.08 -13.80 4.63
N GLY A 157 -12.61 -14.26 5.79
CA GLY A 157 -11.81 -14.88 6.84
C GLY A 157 -10.93 -13.91 7.64
N LEU A 158 -11.26 -12.62 7.65
CA LEU A 158 -10.54 -11.58 8.39
C LEU A 158 -11.34 -11.14 9.62
N ALA A 159 -10.65 -10.47 10.56
CA ALA A 159 -11.28 -9.85 11.72
C ALA A 159 -11.40 -8.34 11.54
N ALA A 160 -12.47 -7.75 12.11
CA ALA A 160 -12.66 -6.31 12.09
C ALA A 160 -11.56 -5.61 12.91
N LEU A 161 -11.03 -4.54 12.35
CA LEU A 161 -9.98 -3.75 12.98
C LEU A 161 -10.56 -2.70 13.94
N PRO A 162 -9.83 -2.31 14.99
CA PRO A 162 -10.21 -1.18 15.80
C PRO A 162 -10.09 0.12 15.01
N ALA A 163 -11.06 1.05 15.19
CA ALA A 163 -11.13 2.29 14.41
C ALA A 163 -9.87 3.16 14.55
N TRP A 164 -9.20 3.15 15.73
CA TRP A 164 -7.96 3.91 15.94
C TRP A 164 -6.81 3.45 15.04
N TYR A 165 -6.83 2.19 14.56
CA TYR A 165 -5.81 1.68 13.65
C TYR A 165 -5.80 2.40 12.31
N LEU A 166 -6.93 2.97 11.87
CA LEU A 166 -6.95 3.84 10.68
C LEU A 166 -5.98 5.03 10.82
N GLY A 167 -5.83 5.58 12.03
CA GLY A 167 -4.86 6.64 12.30
C GLY A 167 -3.42 6.16 12.11
N VAL A 168 -3.12 4.93 12.50
CA VAL A 168 -1.80 4.31 12.30
C VAL A 168 -1.53 4.12 10.81
N VAL A 169 -2.49 3.56 10.07
CA VAL A 169 -2.37 3.36 8.62
C VAL A 169 -2.21 4.69 7.88
N ALA A 170 -3.00 5.71 8.25
CA ALA A 170 -2.86 7.04 7.67
C ALA A 170 -1.47 7.64 7.91
N LEU A 171 -0.94 7.52 9.12
CA LEU A 171 0.41 7.98 9.47
C LEU A 171 1.48 7.23 8.66
N LEU A 172 1.40 5.90 8.61
CA LEU A 172 2.33 5.07 7.83
C LEU A 172 2.28 5.42 6.35
N SER A 173 1.07 5.60 5.78
CA SER A 173 0.89 5.98 4.38
C SER A 173 1.52 7.35 4.09
N VAL A 174 1.34 8.35 4.96
CA VAL A 174 1.96 9.67 4.80
C VAL A 174 3.49 9.55 4.86
N LEU A 175 4.03 8.82 5.83
CA LEU A 175 5.48 8.59 5.94
C LEU A 175 6.03 7.88 4.70
N TYR A 176 5.33 6.86 4.22
CA TYR A 176 5.68 6.15 3.00
C TYR A 176 5.72 7.08 1.79
N LEU A 177 4.70 7.93 1.60
CA LEU A 177 4.67 8.89 0.49
C LEU A 177 5.80 9.91 0.58
N VAL A 178 6.18 10.34 1.78
CA VAL A 178 7.35 11.23 1.97
C VAL A 178 8.62 10.52 1.54
N VAL A 179 8.84 9.29 2.00
CA VAL A 179 10.04 8.50 1.63
C VAL A 179 10.09 8.24 0.13
N VAL A 180 8.99 7.80 -0.47
CA VAL A 180 8.89 7.57 -1.93
C VAL A 180 9.16 8.87 -2.71
N SER A 181 8.64 10.02 -2.24
CA SER A 181 8.88 11.31 -2.88
C SER A 181 10.34 11.73 -2.80
N VAL A 182 11.02 11.46 -1.69
CA VAL A 182 12.47 11.71 -1.53
C VAL A 182 13.27 10.81 -2.46
N ILE A 183 12.98 9.50 -2.46
CA ILE A 183 13.63 8.52 -3.35
C ILE A 183 13.45 8.94 -4.81
N LYS A 184 12.24 9.30 -5.20
CA LYS A 184 11.93 9.79 -6.55
C LYS A 184 12.80 11.02 -6.92
N ARG A 185 12.94 12.01 -6.02
CA ARG A 185 13.78 13.18 -6.27
C ARG A 185 15.25 12.80 -6.46
N VAL A 186 15.77 11.94 -5.58
CA VAL A 186 17.16 11.48 -5.65
C VAL A 186 17.40 10.66 -6.91
N TYR A 187 16.45 9.80 -7.26
CA TYR A 187 16.53 8.97 -8.46
C TYR A 187 16.54 9.83 -9.72
N LEU A 188 15.61 10.78 -9.85
CA LEU A 188 15.51 11.69 -10.99
C LEU A 188 16.70 12.65 -11.11
N SER A 189 17.36 13.01 -10.01
CA SER A 189 18.58 13.83 -10.06
C SER A 189 19.79 13.08 -10.63
N ARG A 190 19.77 11.74 -10.58
CA ARG A 190 20.87 10.88 -11.06
C ARG A 190 20.56 10.20 -12.40
N ALA A 191 19.30 9.98 -12.69
CA ALA A 191 18.80 9.36 -13.92
C ALA A 191 18.06 10.41 -14.77
N SER A 192 18.30 10.40 -16.07
CA SER A 192 17.62 11.32 -17.00
C SER A 192 16.13 10.98 -17.21
N SER A 193 15.69 9.81 -16.77
CA SER A 193 14.29 9.34 -16.87
C SER A 193 13.96 8.37 -15.75
N LEU A 194 12.68 8.21 -15.42
CA LEU A 194 12.19 7.19 -14.48
C LEU A 194 12.27 5.77 -15.07
N PHE A 195 12.12 5.67 -16.39
CA PHE A 195 12.14 4.42 -17.14
C PHE A 195 12.95 4.58 -18.43
#